data_e44fa21f3765670e09c129476be5dbe5
#
_entry.id   e44fa21f3765670e09c129476be5dbe5
#
_cell.length_a   1.000
_cell.length_b   1.000
_cell.length_c   1.000
_cell.angle_alpha   90.00
_cell.angle_beta   90.00
_cell.angle_gamma   90.00
#
_symmetry.space_group_name_H-M   'P 1'
#
loop_
_entity.id
_entity.type
_entity.pdbx_description
1 polymer ?
#
loop_
_entity_poly.entity_id
_entity_poly.type
_entity_poly.pdbx_seq_one_letter_code
_entity_poly.pdbx_strand_id
1 'polypeptide(L)'
;MESRLEQILNDALIKATDTYSVPPQIIWVDNSTIATLGNFSASTGKAKAKKTFNVSALVAASLSNGTVLNYRACLPEGKRRILYVDTEQSRYHCHNVLARILKLAGLPTDMDNQNLDFIGLREYTPAIRMEVIDYALAHNHGYGLVIIDGIRDLLLDINNAGESVEVINKMMEWSSKYDLHIHCVLHQNKGDNNVRGHIGTEMNNKAETVLVISKSTTNPDVSEVRPLHIREKEFKPFAFTVNAEGLPEIAREHTCEQQSKAKSARISYKDLTEEQHREALSAAFKEAPIKGYENVVQALMAAYEEIGFKRGRSIIAKLLQYLVNDLKLVIKKDKIFFYDMTPMEAELFSDNDNE
;
A
#
# COMPACT_ATOMS: atom_id res chain seq x y z
N MET A 1 -17.63 0.03 41.11
CA MET A 1 -16.53 0.05 40.12
C MET A 1 -17.17 -0.11 38.77
N GLU A 2 -17.09 0.89 37.91
CA GLU A 2 -17.48 0.74 36.49
C GLU A 2 -16.74 -0.42 35.89
N SER A 3 -17.38 -1.19 35.02
CA SER A 3 -16.71 -2.25 34.29
C SER A 3 -15.68 -1.63 33.30
N ARG A 4 -14.61 -2.36 33.01
CA ARG A 4 -13.61 -1.93 32.00
C ARG A 4 -14.26 -1.55 30.66
N LEU A 5 -15.34 -2.24 30.30
CA LEU A 5 -16.07 -1.98 29.05
C LEU A 5 -16.87 -0.67 29.10
N GLU A 6 -17.46 -0.33 30.26
CA GLU A 6 -18.16 0.97 30.47
C GLU A 6 -17.18 2.13 30.35
N GLN A 7 -15.97 1.99 30.89
CA GLN A 7 -14.93 3.00 30.76
C GLN A 7 -14.52 3.16 29.30
N ILE A 8 -14.25 2.06 28.58
CA ILE A 8 -13.91 2.09 27.16
C ILE A 8 -15.03 2.73 26.33
N LEU A 9 -16.30 2.38 26.64
CA LEU A 9 -17.46 2.95 25.94
C LEU A 9 -17.54 4.47 26.16
N ASN A 10 -17.34 4.92 27.38
CA ASN A 10 -17.37 6.35 27.71
C ASN A 10 -16.25 7.12 27.04
N ASP A 11 -15.02 6.56 27.02
CA ASP A 11 -13.86 7.15 26.36
C ASP A 11 -13.99 7.18 24.82
N ALA A 12 -14.69 6.20 24.25
CA ALA A 12 -14.90 6.10 22.80
C ALA A 12 -16.10 6.95 22.31
N LEU A 13 -16.94 7.48 23.22
CA LEU A 13 -18.12 8.23 22.84
C LEU A 13 -17.74 9.62 22.32
N ILE A 14 -18.06 9.92 21.06
CA ILE A 14 -17.88 11.22 20.42
C ILE A 14 -19.20 11.98 20.44
N LYS A 15 -19.22 13.19 21.01
CA LYS A 15 -20.40 14.04 21.11
C LYS A 15 -20.30 15.23 20.15
N ALA A 16 -21.42 15.69 19.63
CA ALA A 16 -21.47 16.86 18.76
C ALA A 16 -20.94 18.16 19.43
N THR A 17 -20.90 18.17 20.75
CA THR A 17 -20.40 19.29 21.57
C THR A 17 -18.90 19.20 21.85
N ASP A 18 -18.23 18.09 21.49
CA ASP A 18 -16.80 17.93 21.70
C ASP A 18 -16.02 18.84 20.76
N THR A 19 -14.89 19.32 21.22
CA THR A 19 -13.96 20.12 20.42
C THR A 19 -12.63 19.40 20.32
N TYR A 20 -12.18 19.17 19.09
CA TYR A 20 -10.91 18.51 18.81
C TYR A 20 -9.96 19.47 18.13
N SER A 21 -8.70 19.45 18.51
CA SER A 21 -7.63 20.15 17.77
C SER A 21 -7.33 19.42 16.46
N VAL A 22 -7.07 20.17 15.41
CA VAL A 22 -6.59 19.56 14.15
C VAL A 22 -5.25 18.88 14.42
N PRO A 23 -5.07 17.59 14.05
CA PRO A 23 -3.80 16.90 14.21
C PRO A 23 -2.66 17.67 13.54
N PRO A 24 -1.52 17.90 14.21
CA PRO A 24 -0.40 18.58 13.61
C PRO A 24 0.10 17.87 12.36
N GLN A 25 0.15 18.60 11.25
CA GLN A 25 0.82 18.16 10.03
C GLN A 25 2.32 18.29 10.24
N ILE A 26 3.09 17.26 9.93
CA ILE A 26 4.53 17.23 10.26
C ILE A 26 5.45 17.04 9.06
N ILE A 27 4.98 16.44 7.96
CA ILE A 27 5.79 16.24 6.74
C ILE A 27 4.96 16.56 5.51
N TRP A 28 5.57 17.27 4.54
CA TRP A 28 4.97 17.64 3.26
C TRP A 28 5.90 17.30 2.10
N VAL A 29 5.31 17.06 0.93
CA VAL A 29 5.97 17.14 -0.37
C VAL A 29 5.29 18.27 -1.14
N ASP A 30 6.05 19.27 -1.53
CA ASP A 30 5.51 20.55 -2.04
C ASP A 30 4.48 21.13 -1.04
N ASN A 31 3.21 21.24 -1.44
CA ASN A 31 2.11 21.71 -0.60
C ASN A 31 1.17 20.58 -0.13
N SER A 32 1.56 19.32 -0.33
CA SER A 32 0.74 18.15 0.02
C SER A 32 1.22 17.53 1.31
N THR A 33 0.36 17.46 2.32
CA THR A 33 0.65 16.79 3.59
C THR A 33 0.73 15.29 3.36
N ILE A 34 1.82 14.67 3.79
CA ILE A 34 2.03 13.22 3.70
C ILE A 34 2.09 12.54 5.07
N ALA A 35 2.21 13.31 6.14
CA ALA A 35 2.24 12.79 7.50
C ALA A 35 1.65 13.79 8.52
N THR A 36 0.74 13.28 9.38
CA THR A 36 0.18 13.98 10.53
C THR A 36 0.39 13.15 11.79
N LEU A 37 0.45 13.78 12.96
CA LEU A 37 0.48 13.06 14.23
C LEU A 37 -0.81 12.23 14.41
N GLY A 38 -0.73 11.10 15.10
CA GLY A 38 -1.85 10.18 15.31
C GLY A 38 -2.15 9.28 14.10
N ASN A 39 -1.38 9.34 13.02
CA ASN A 39 -1.59 8.56 11.80
C ASN A 39 -0.33 7.77 11.40
N PHE A 40 -0.46 7.01 10.31
CA PHE A 40 0.67 6.30 9.72
C PHE A 40 0.67 6.36 8.20
N SER A 41 1.83 6.19 7.60
CA SER A 41 2.07 6.20 6.16
C SER A 41 3.06 5.10 5.76
N ALA A 42 3.24 4.89 4.47
CA ALA A 42 4.18 3.90 3.97
C ALA A 42 4.95 4.36 2.72
N SER A 43 6.17 3.86 2.59
CA SER A 43 6.95 3.85 1.37
C SER A 43 7.02 2.43 0.81
N THR A 44 6.59 2.23 -0.44
CA THR A 44 6.63 0.94 -1.11
C THR A 44 7.42 0.99 -2.41
N GLY A 45 7.83 -0.17 -2.90
CA GLY A 45 8.55 -0.27 -4.17
C GLY A 45 9.27 -1.61 -4.32
N LYS A 46 9.67 -1.94 -5.54
CA LYS A 46 10.40 -3.17 -5.84
C LYS A 46 11.75 -3.21 -5.11
N ALA A 47 12.33 -4.41 -4.98
CA ALA A 47 13.69 -4.55 -4.45
C ALA A 47 14.67 -3.68 -5.25
N LYS A 48 15.65 -3.06 -4.57
CA LYS A 48 16.67 -2.18 -5.17
C LYS A 48 16.14 -0.88 -5.80
N ALA A 49 14.90 -0.46 -5.47
CA ALA A 49 14.34 0.84 -5.90
C ALA A 49 14.86 2.02 -5.06
N LYS A 50 15.84 1.82 -4.18
CA LYS A 50 16.44 2.84 -3.31
C LYS A 50 15.48 3.42 -2.26
N LYS A 51 14.52 2.61 -1.75
CA LYS A 51 13.55 3.03 -0.71
C LYS A 51 14.25 3.61 0.54
N THR A 52 15.26 2.92 1.09
CA THR A 52 15.99 3.37 2.28
C THR A 52 16.71 4.71 2.05
N PHE A 53 17.16 5.02 0.82
CA PHE A 53 17.71 6.33 0.49
C PHE A 53 16.62 7.42 0.54
N ASN A 54 15.46 7.12 0.00
CA ASN A 54 14.30 8.03 0.06
C ASN A 54 13.87 8.29 1.50
N VAL A 55 13.76 7.24 2.33
CA VAL A 55 13.39 7.35 3.75
C VAL A 55 14.48 8.09 4.53
N SER A 56 15.77 7.90 4.20
CA SER A 56 16.86 8.69 4.82
C SER A 56 16.66 10.19 4.59
N ALA A 57 16.21 10.60 3.41
CA ALA A 57 15.93 12.01 3.12
C ALA A 57 14.72 12.54 3.91
N LEU A 58 13.65 11.75 4.02
CA LEU A 58 12.46 12.07 4.81
C LEU A 58 12.85 12.26 6.30
N VAL A 59 13.62 11.33 6.85
CA VAL A 59 14.10 11.40 8.25
C VAL A 59 15.03 12.59 8.47
N ALA A 60 15.93 12.85 7.54
CA ALA A 60 16.84 13.99 7.64
C ALA A 60 16.10 15.34 7.62
N ALA A 61 15.07 15.48 6.76
CA ALA A 61 14.19 16.64 6.77
C ALA A 61 13.49 16.81 8.12
N SER A 62 13.01 15.71 8.70
CA SER A 62 12.33 15.69 10.00
C SER A 62 13.29 16.01 11.15
N LEU A 63 14.51 15.48 11.12
CA LEU A 63 15.52 15.71 12.15
C LEU A 63 15.99 17.16 12.19
N SER A 64 16.15 17.79 11.04
CA SER A 64 16.56 19.20 10.91
C SER A 64 15.37 20.18 11.02
N ASN A 65 14.11 19.73 11.02
CA ASN A 65 12.92 20.57 10.78
C ASN A 65 13.10 21.47 9.55
N GLY A 66 13.58 20.89 8.47
CA GLY A 66 13.97 21.58 7.27
C GLY A 66 13.47 20.90 6.00
N THR A 67 14.25 21.07 4.92
CA THR A 67 13.92 20.50 3.61
C THR A 67 15.09 19.68 3.10
N VAL A 68 14.81 18.40 2.72
CA VAL A 68 15.76 17.49 2.07
C VAL A 68 15.05 16.81 0.91
N LEU A 69 15.64 16.83 -0.28
CA LEU A 69 14.93 16.54 -1.53
C LEU A 69 13.66 17.43 -1.65
N ASN A 70 12.51 16.81 -1.89
CA ASN A 70 11.20 17.49 -1.88
C ASN A 70 10.45 17.34 -0.55
N TYR A 71 11.05 16.72 0.46
CA TYR A 71 10.45 16.59 1.78
C TYR A 71 10.72 17.84 2.60
N ARG A 72 9.68 18.52 3.04
CA ARG A 72 9.73 19.57 4.08
C ARG A 72 9.11 18.99 5.35
N ALA A 73 9.76 19.16 6.47
CA ALA A 73 9.25 18.67 7.74
C ALA A 73 9.32 19.76 8.84
N CYS A 74 8.38 19.68 9.78
CA CYS A 74 8.32 20.50 10.97
C CYS A 74 7.65 19.72 12.11
N LEU A 75 8.46 19.08 12.94
CA LEU A 75 7.97 18.38 14.12
C LEU A 75 7.73 19.41 15.24
N PRO A 76 6.59 19.34 15.96
CA PRO A 76 6.28 20.24 17.06
C PRO A 76 7.31 20.17 18.20
N GLU A 77 7.40 21.23 18.98
CA GLU A 77 8.14 21.21 20.22
C GLU A 77 7.59 20.11 21.16
N GLY A 78 8.47 19.37 21.81
CA GLY A 78 8.09 18.20 22.61
C GLY A 78 7.84 16.90 21.80
N LYS A 79 7.84 16.97 20.45
CA LYS A 79 7.72 15.81 19.54
C LYS A 79 8.89 15.73 18.54
N ARG A 80 10.06 16.22 18.95
CA ARG A 80 11.24 16.36 18.10
C ARG A 80 12.03 15.07 17.90
N ARG A 81 11.79 14.05 18.74
CA ARG A 81 12.54 12.80 18.68
C ARG A 81 12.02 11.89 17.57
N ILE A 82 12.92 11.16 16.97
CA ILE A 82 12.67 10.19 15.90
C ILE A 82 13.21 8.83 16.36
N LEU A 83 12.40 7.80 16.24
CA LEU A 83 12.81 6.41 16.41
C LEU A 83 12.92 5.75 15.03
N TYR A 84 14.10 5.29 14.66
CA TYR A 84 14.32 4.51 13.45
C TYR A 84 14.54 3.03 13.82
N VAL A 85 13.67 2.16 13.35
CA VAL A 85 13.72 0.71 13.55
C VAL A 85 14.07 0.04 12.23
N ASP A 86 15.24 -0.59 12.14
CA ASP A 86 15.65 -1.40 11.00
C ASP A 86 15.57 -2.88 11.35
N THR A 87 14.82 -3.67 10.58
CA THR A 87 14.59 -5.09 10.83
C THR A 87 15.33 -6.00 9.84
N GLU A 88 15.93 -5.42 8.79
CA GLU A 88 16.52 -6.17 7.68
C GLU A 88 18.05 -6.13 7.65
N GLN A 89 18.65 -5.01 8.01
CA GLN A 89 20.08 -4.76 7.75
C GLN A 89 20.98 -5.15 8.93
N SER A 90 22.24 -5.46 8.61
CA SER A 90 23.27 -5.67 9.63
C SER A 90 23.65 -4.35 10.30
N ARG A 91 24.22 -4.40 11.51
CA ARG A 91 24.65 -3.22 12.27
C ARG A 91 25.53 -2.26 11.46
N TYR A 92 26.45 -2.79 10.64
CA TYR A 92 27.29 -1.97 9.77
C TYR A 92 26.45 -1.17 8.75
N HIS A 93 25.47 -1.81 8.11
CA HIS A 93 24.60 -1.11 7.14
C HIS A 93 23.64 -0.15 7.82
N CYS A 94 23.11 -0.49 9.00
CA CYS A 94 22.33 0.42 9.84
C CYS A 94 23.14 1.68 10.18
N HIS A 95 24.41 1.54 10.57
CA HIS A 95 25.30 2.67 10.85
C HIS A 95 25.53 3.55 9.61
N ASN A 96 25.64 2.96 8.41
CA ASN A 96 25.74 3.71 7.17
C ASN A 96 24.44 4.49 6.84
N VAL A 97 23.27 3.93 7.18
CA VAL A 97 21.99 4.64 7.05
C VAL A 97 21.92 5.81 8.04
N LEU A 98 22.30 5.59 9.30
CA LEU A 98 22.38 6.63 10.33
C LEU A 98 23.31 7.76 9.90
N ALA A 99 24.53 7.46 9.47
CA ALA A 99 25.50 8.44 8.98
C ALA A 99 24.96 9.24 7.78
N ARG A 100 24.24 8.57 6.85
CA ARG A 100 23.58 9.24 5.73
C ARG A 100 22.51 10.22 6.18
N ILE A 101 21.67 9.84 7.14
CA ILE A 101 20.63 10.71 7.72
C ILE A 101 21.26 11.94 8.33
N LEU A 102 22.30 11.77 9.15
CA LEU A 102 23.01 12.89 9.80
C LEU A 102 23.65 13.83 8.77
N LYS A 103 24.36 13.29 7.76
CA LYS A 103 24.94 14.10 6.67
C LYS A 103 23.87 14.91 5.92
N LEU A 104 22.74 14.28 5.56
CA LEU A 104 21.64 14.95 4.87
C LEU A 104 20.98 16.04 5.72
N ALA A 105 20.97 15.87 7.03
CA ALA A 105 20.47 16.85 7.99
C ALA A 105 21.48 17.96 8.30
N GLY A 106 22.71 17.89 7.76
CA GLY A 106 23.80 18.84 8.05
C GLY A 106 24.36 18.69 9.46
N LEU A 107 24.30 17.49 10.03
CA LEU A 107 24.70 17.19 11.41
C LEU A 107 26.03 16.40 11.44
N PRO A 108 26.82 16.50 12.52
CA PRO A 108 28.02 15.68 12.72
C PRO A 108 27.69 14.19 12.69
N THR A 109 28.59 13.37 12.09
CA THR A 109 28.43 11.93 12.00
C THR A 109 29.26 11.15 13.03
N ASP A 110 30.02 11.84 13.81
CA ASP A 110 30.91 11.33 14.87
C ASP A 110 30.39 11.62 16.29
N MET A 111 29.14 12.09 16.37
CA MET A 111 28.47 12.39 17.64
C MET A 111 27.03 11.84 17.59
N ASP A 112 26.55 11.29 18.71
CA ASP A 112 25.18 10.89 18.86
C ASP A 112 24.23 12.09 18.86
N ASN A 113 23.08 11.93 18.23
CA ASN A 113 22.06 12.97 18.19
C ASN A 113 20.91 12.62 19.13
N GLN A 114 20.65 13.49 20.11
CA GLN A 114 19.62 13.27 21.14
C GLN A 114 18.19 13.16 20.59
N ASN A 115 17.95 13.58 19.35
CA ASN A 115 16.65 13.53 18.68
C ASN A 115 16.52 12.33 17.72
N LEU A 116 17.51 11.43 17.62
CA LEU A 116 17.46 10.28 16.73
C LEU A 116 17.95 9.03 17.46
N ASP A 117 17.03 8.15 17.79
CA ASP A 117 17.32 6.79 18.23
C ASP A 117 17.24 5.83 17.05
N PHE A 118 18.33 5.12 16.77
CA PHE A 118 18.41 4.14 15.69
C PHE A 118 18.63 2.74 16.27
N ILE A 119 17.67 1.83 16.08
CA ILE A 119 17.74 0.46 16.58
C ILE A 119 17.73 -0.55 15.44
N GLY A 120 18.67 -1.51 15.47
CA GLY A 120 18.77 -2.62 14.52
C GLY A 120 18.24 -3.90 15.17
N LEU A 121 17.14 -4.45 14.64
CA LEU A 121 16.43 -5.59 15.20
C LEU A 121 16.50 -6.84 14.31
N ARG A 122 17.41 -6.90 13.35
CA ARG A 122 17.52 -8.02 12.41
C ARG A 122 17.65 -9.39 13.11
N GLU A 123 18.37 -9.45 14.22
CA GLU A 123 18.74 -10.69 14.90
C GLU A 123 17.62 -11.26 15.78
N TYR A 124 16.50 -10.53 15.93
CA TYR A 124 15.42 -10.89 16.83
C TYR A 124 14.20 -11.43 16.08
N THR A 125 13.38 -12.20 16.79
CA THR A 125 12.11 -12.73 16.26
C THR A 125 11.05 -11.61 16.11
N PRO A 126 10.01 -11.81 15.27
CA PRO A 126 8.93 -10.83 15.13
C PRO A 126 8.31 -10.39 16.46
N ALA A 127 8.04 -11.34 17.36
CA ALA A 127 7.48 -11.06 18.69
C ALA A 127 8.39 -10.13 19.51
N ILE A 128 9.69 -10.43 19.60
CA ILE A 128 10.65 -9.60 20.31
C ILE A 128 10.80 -8.21 19.65
N ARG A 129 10.77 -8.13 18.34
CA ARG A 129 10.78 -6.83 17.64
C ARG A 129 9.61 -5.96 18.06
N MET A 130 8.39 -6.53 18.10
CA MET A 130 7.19 -5.84 18.57
C MET A 130 7.31 -5.38 20.04
N GLU A 131 7.79 -6.26 20.92
CA GLU A 131 8.00 -5.94 22.33
C GLU A 131 9.03 -4.81 22.52
N VAL A 132 10.13 -4.81 21.77
CA VAL A 132 11.16 -3.75 21.84
C VAL A 132 10.59 -2.41 21.36
N ILE A 133 9.79 -2.40 20.31
CA ILE A 133 9.12 -1.16 19.85
C ILE A 133 8.14 -0.66 20.91
N ASP A 134 7.27 -1.54 21.45
CA ASP A 134 6.34 -1.19 22.54
C ASP A 134 7.10 -0.61 23.74
N TYR A 135 8.18 -1.26 24.15
CA TYR A 135 9.01 -0.81 25.27
C TYR A 135 9.62 0.56 24.99
N ALA A 136 10.19 0.76 23.81
CA ALA A 136 10.80 2.05 23.42
C ALA A 136 9.77 3.18 23.45
N LEU A 137 8.58 2.97 22.95
CA LEU A 137 7.50 3.96 22.93
C LEU A 137 6.93 4.25 24.31
N ALA A 138 6.85 3.23 25.19
CA ALA A 138 6.32 3.37 26.54
C ALA A 138 7.29 4.10 27.49
N HIS A 139 8.60 3.94 27.29
CA HIS A 139 9.62 4.43 28.23
C HIS A 139 10.37 5.68 27.75
N ASN A 140 10.23 6.05 26.48
CA ASN A 140 10.85 7.25 25.92
C ASN A 140 9.79 8.19 25.38
N HIS A 141 9.78 9.40 25.90
CA HIS A 141 8.83 10.43 25.50
C HIS A 141 9.38 11.33 24.39
N GLY A 142 8.50 12.05 23.72
CA GLY A 142 8.86 13.04 22.73
C GLY A 142 9.10 12.54 21.31
N TYR A 143 8.82 11.27 21.01
CA TYR A 143 8.81 10.80 19.64
C TYR A 143 7.63 11.45 18.87
N GLY A 144 7.95 12.12 17.77
CA GLY A 144 6.98 12.63 16.80
C GLY A 144 6.94 11.77 15.54
N LEU A 145 8.05 11.08 15.23
CA LEU A 145 8.16 10.22 14.06
C LEU A 145 8.79 8.87 14.43
N VAL A 146 8.20 7.79 13.95
CA VAL A 146 8.74 6.43 14.04
C VAL A 146 8.88 5.88 12.63
N ILE A 147 10.04 5.37 12.29
CA ILE A 147 10.30 4.65 11.05
C ILE A 147 10.39 3.16 11.34
N ILE A 148 9.68 2.33 10.55
CA ILE A 148 9.81 0.88 10.58
C ILE A 148 10.26 0.42 9.19
N ASP A 149 11.58 0.30 9.01
CA ASP A 149 12.18 -0.16 7.74
C ASP A 149 12.23 -1.69 7.74
N GLY A 150 11.24 -2.29 7.06
CA GLY A 150 10.97 -3.70 7.01
C GLY A 150 9.77 -4.15 7.86
N ILE A 151 8.62 -3.45 7.77
CA ILE A 151 7.40 -3.82 8.55
C ILE A 151 6.98 -5.28 8.38
N ARG A 152 7.28 -5.88 7.23
CA ARG A 152 7.03 -7.30 6.97
C ARG A 152 7.65 -8.21 8.03
N ASP A 153 8.78 -7.81 8.57
CA ASP A 153 9.55 -8.63 9.51
C ASP A 153 8.99 -8.61 10.94
N LEU A 154 7.88 -7.89 11.15
CA LEU A 154 7.05 -7.97 12.36
C LEU A 154 6.02 -9.10 12.28
N LEU A 155 5.93 -9.82 11.16
CA LEU A 155 5.03 -10.95 10.90
C LEU A 155 5.82 -12.25 10.80
N LEU A 156 5.24 -13.35 11.24
CA LEU A 156 5.74 -14.71 10.99
C LEU A 156 5.40 -15.13 9.55
N ASP A 157 4.13 -14.95 9.13
CA ASP A 157 3.67 -15.26 7.79
C ASP A 157 2.99 -14.06 7.13
N ILE A 158 3.59 -13.56 6.05
CA ILE A 158 3.07 -12.45 5.25
C ILE A 158 1.69 -12.73 4.61
N ASN A 159 1.34 -14.01 4.44
CA ASN A 159 0.06 -14.44 3.88
C ASN A 159 -1.00 -14.67 4.96
N ASN A 160 -0.65 -14.52 6.23
CA ASN A 160 -1.60 -14.60 7.34
C ASN A 160 -2.35 -13.27 7.47
N ALA A 161 -3.65 -13.29 7.13
CA ALA A 161 -4.50 -12.11 7.22
C ALA A 161 -4.67 -11.62 8.67
N GLY A 162 -4.76 -12.55 9.64
CA GLY A 162 -4.90 -12.24 11.07
C GLY A 162 -3.69 -11.48 11.61
N GLU A 163 -2.48 -11.99 11.39
CA GLU A 163 -1.24 -11.31 11.79
C GLU A 163 -1.09 -9.93 11.14
N SER A 164 -1.46 -9.82 9.85
CA SER A 164 -1.42 -8.55 9.13
C SER A 164 -2.34 -7.50 9.76
N VAL A 165 -3.56 -7.88 10.12
CA VAL A 165 -4.52 -7.00 10.81
C VAL A 165 -4.01 -6.62 12.20
N GLU A 166 -3.39 -7.57 12.94
CA GLU A 166 -2.84 -7.31 14.26
C GLU A 166 -1.72 -6.25 14.23
N VAL A 167 -0.75 -6.38 13.32
CA VAL A 167 0.33 -5.39 13.15
C VAL A 167 -0.22 -4.02 12.79
N ILE A 168 -1.18 -3.94 11.88
CA ILE A 168 -1.79 -2.66 11.51
C ILE A 168 -2.58 -2.05 12.69
N ASN A 169 -3.34 -2.85 13.44
CA ASN A 169 -4.04 -2.38 14.64
C ASN A 169 -3.04 -1.86 15.69
N LYS A 170 -1.90 -2.53 15.84
CA LYS A 170 -0.86 -2.10 16.76
C LYS A 170 -0.25 -0.76 16.35
N MET A 171 -0.03 -0.53 15.06
CA MET A 171 0.41 0.77 14.55
C MET A 171 -0.63 1.88 14.79
N MET A 172 -1.91 1.57 14.59
CA MET A 172 -3.00 2.51 14.90
C MET A 172 -3.04 2.84 16.39
N GLU A 173 -2.89 1.84 17.26
CA GLU A 173 -2.78 2.02 18.71
C GLU A 173 -1.58 2.91 19.07
N TRP A 174 -0.38 2.60 18.58
CA TRP A 174 0.83 3.36 18.88
C TRP A 174 0.74 4.81 18.42
N SER A 175 0.32 5.03 17.17
CA SER A 175 0.22 6.38 16.62
C SER A 175 -0.77 7.25 17.41
N SER A 176 -1.93 6.69 17.79
CA SER A 176 -2.94 7.39 18.57
C SER A 176 -2.52 7.59 20.03
N LYS A 177 -2.10 6.52 20.71
CA LYS A 177 -1.77 6.54 22.14
C LYS A 177 -0.59 7.45 22.46
N TYR A 178 0.42 7.46 21.61
CA TYR A 178 1.63 8.24 21.82
C TYR A 178 1.66 9.57 21.04
N ASP A 179 0.58 9.88 20.30
CA ASP A 179 0.47 11.08 19.46
C ASP A 179 1.73 11.28 18.61
N LEU A 180 2.01 10.33 17.73
CA LEU A 180 3.16 10.29 16.83
C LEU A 180 2.76 9.80 15.44
N HIS A 181 3.61 10.00 14.45
CA HIS A 181 3.44 9.44 13.12
C HIS A 181 4.34 8.21 12.91
N ILE A 182 3.81 7.16 12.31
CA ILE A 182 4.58 5.96 11.94
C ILE A 182 4.74 5.91 10.43
N HIS A 183 5.96 5.86 9.92
CA HIS A 183 6.24 5.65 8.50
C HIS A 183 6.89 4.30 8.27
N CYS A 184 6.23 3.45 7.48
CA CYS A 184 6.67 2.08 7.23
C CYS A 184 7.31 1.91 5.86
N VAL A 185 8.24 0.95 5.75
CA VAL A 185 8.79 0.52 4.47
C VAL A 185 8.33 -0.89 4.14
N LEU A 186 7.82 -1.07 2.93
CA LEU A 186 7.26 -2.34 2.46
C LEU A 186 7.68 -2.63 1.01
N HIS A 187 7.88 -3.91 0.68
CA HIS A 187 8.20 -4.31 -0.69
C HIS A 187 6.94 -4.54 -1.53
N GLN A 188 7.01 -4.20 -2.82
CA GLN A 188 6.03 -4.61 -3.82
C GLN A 188 6.28 -6.06 -4.28
N ASN A 189 5.25 -6.68 -4.85
CA ASN A 189 5.36 -7.96 -5.53
C ASN A 189 6.32 -7.88 -6.72
N LYS A 190 6.93 -9.01 -7.08
CA LYS A 190 7.82 -9.07 -8.26
C LYS A 190 7.05 -8.97 -9.58
N GLY A 191 5.84 -9.54 -9.65
CA GLY A 191 5.06 -9.72 -10.88
C GLY A 191 4.07 -8.60 -11.20
N ASP A 192 3.67 -7.82 -10.21
CA ASP A 192 2.74 -6.71 -10.35
C ASP A 192 3.20 -5.50 -9.52
N ASN A 193 2.44 -4.40 -9.58
CA ASN A 193 2.76 -3.19 -8.81
C ASN A 193 2.03 -3.15 -7.45
N ASN A 194 1.38 -4.24 -7.05
CA ASN A 194 0.66 -4.31 -5.78
C ASN A 194 1.65 -4.45 -4.63
N VAL A 195 1.28 -3.92 -3.50
CA VAL A 195 2.03 -4.08 -2.26
C VAL A 195 1.94 -5.53 -1.81
N ARG A 196 3.04 -6.10 -1.33
CA ARG A 196 3.17 -7.54 -1.10
C ARG A 196 2.40 -8.01 0.12
N GLY A 197 1.59 -9.08 -0.04
CA GLY A 197 0.89 -9.79 1.03
C GLY A 197 -0.34 -9.06 1.56
N HIS A 198 -1.01 -9.68 2.54
CA HIS A 198 -2.19 -9.11 3.19
C HIS A 198 -1.88 -7.78 3.89
N ILE A 199 -0.72 -7.66 4.52
CA ILE A 199 -0.31 -6.40 5.16
C ILE A 199 -0.24 -5.22 4.17
N GLY A 200 0.12 -5.49 2.90
CA GLY A 200 0.11 -4.46 1.86
C GLY A 200 -1.30 -3.97 1.53
N THR A 201 -2.28 -4.86 1.49
CA THR A 201 -3.69 -4.51 1.30
C THR A 201 -4.22 -3.68 2.46
N GLU A 202 -3.97 -4.11 3.70
CA GLU A 202 -4.38 -3.38 4.90
C GLU A 202 -3.72 -2.01 4.99
N MET A 203 -2.43 -1.91 4.62
CA MET A 203 -1.71 -0.65 4.55
C MET A 203 -2.35 0.32 3.56
N ASN A 204 -2.69 -0.13 2.35
CA ASN A 204 -3.34 0.71 1.34
C ASN A 204 -4.72 1.22 1.80
N ASN A 205 -5.45 0.41 2.58
CA ASN A 205 -6.79 0.76 3.03
C ASN A 205 -6.78 1.76 4.21
N LYS A 206 -5.77 1.70 5.10
CA LYS A 206 -5.78 2.41 6.38
C LYS A 206 -4.75 3.53 6.49
N ALA A 207 -3.65 3.48 5.73
CA ALA A 207 -2.62 4.51 5.75
C ALA A 207 -3.15 5.88 5.27
N GLU A 208 -2.63 6.95 5.87
CA GLU A 208 -2.88 8.32 5.42
C GLU A 208 -2.27 8.57 4.03
N THR A 209 -1.06 8.06 3.83
CA THR A 209 -0.30 8.21 2.58
C THR A 209 0.48 6.94 2.28
N VAL A 210 0.48 6.54 1.02
CA VAL A 210 1.36 5.49 0.50
C VAL A 210 2.16 6.06 -0.66
N LEU A 211 3.49 6.05 -0.53
CA LEU A 211 4.44 6.49 -1.55
C LEU A 211 4.98 5.28 -2.32
N VAL A 212 5.14 5.41 -3.63
CA VAL A 212 5.84 4.42 -4.46
C VAL A 212 7.19 4.96 -4.87
N ILE A 213 8.22 4.19 -4.58
CA ILE A 213 9.59 4.44 -5.06
C ILE A 213 9.89 3.41 -6.15
N SER A 214 10.16 3.89 -7.36
CA SER A 214 10.46 3.06 -8.52
C SER A 214 11.72 3.55 -9.23
N LYS A 215 12.44 2.63 -9.87
CA LYS A 215 13.49 3.04 -10.80
C LYS A 215 12.85 3.63 -12.05
N SER A 216 13.46 4.67 -12.61
CA SER A 216 13.06 5.20 -13.89
C SER A 216 13.24 4.11 -14.99
N THR A 217 12.35 4.15 -15.98
CA THR A 217 12.41 3.25 -17.13
C THR A 217 13.47 3.68 -18.13
N THR A 218 13.81 4.97 -18.16
CA THR A 218 14.77 5.56 -19.09
C THR A 218 16.18 5.66 -18.51
N ASN A 219 16.32 5.76 -17.18
CA ASN A 219 17.61 5.83 -16.52
C ASN A 219 17.62 5.01 -15.21
N PRO A 220 18.30 3.84 -15.15
CA PRO A 220 18.30 2.96 -13.98
C PRO A 220 18.97 3.57 -12.74
N ASP A 221 19.76 4.65 -12.88
CA ASP A 221 20.37 5.36 -11.77
C ASP A 221 19.45 6.37 -11.11
N VAL A 222 18.34 6.71 -11.75
CA VAL A 222 17.29 7.58 -11.24
C VAL A 222 16.20 6.76 -10.57
N SER A 223 15.77 7.22 -9.39
CA SER A 223 14.58 6.72 -8.71
C SER A 223 13.52 7.81 -8.66
N GLU A 224 12.27 7.43 -8.92
CA GLU A 224 11.11 8.31 -8.88
C GLU A 224 10.28 8.04 -7.65
N VAL A 225 9.77 9.10 -7.04
CA VAL A 225 8.85 9.07 -5.91
C VAL A 225 7.51 9.64 -6.35
N ARG A 226 6.45 8.88 -6.14
CA ARG A 226 5.09 9.29 -6.51
C ARG A 226 4.08 8.88 -5.45
N PRO A 227 2.96 9.60 -5.30
CA PRO A 227 1.86 9.14 -4.45
C PRO A 227 1.21 7.91 -5.11
N LEU A 228 0.88 6.88 -4.33
CA LEU A 228 -0.01 5.79 -4.71
C LEU A 228 -1.41 6.06 -4.16
N HIS A 229 -1.48 6.37 -2.87
CA HIS A 229 -2.66 6.81 -2.15
C HIS A 229 -2.27 7.98 -1.26
N ILE A 230 -3.08 9.00 -1.22
CA ILE A 230 -2.92 10.17 -0.37
C ILE A 230 -4.32 10.71 -0.03
N ARG A 231 -4.57 11.00 1.25
CA ARG A 231 -5.87 11.58 1.68
C ARG A 231 -6.01 13.04 1.26
N GLU A 232 -4.89 13.75 1.19
CA GLU A 232 -4.80 15.13 0.75
C GLU A 232 -4.63 15.25 -0.77
N LYS A 233 -4.41 16.47 -1.26
CA LYS A 233 -4.13 16.71 -2.68
C LYS A 233 -2.83 16.02 -3.09
N GLU A 234 -2.84 15.32 -4.23
CA GLU A 234 -1.65 14.68 -4.78
C GLU A 234 -0.57 15.71 -5.13
N PHE A 235 0.69 15.39 -4.79
CA PHE A 235 1.86 16.14 -5.22
C PHE A 235 2.36 15.64 -6.59
N LYS A 236 3.14 16.47 -7.29
CA LYS A 236 3.80 16.06 -8.53
C LYS A 236 4.94 15.08 -8.22
N PRO A 237 5.05 13.95 -8.95
CA PRO A 237 6.18 13.05 -8.80
C PRO A 237 7.51 13.79 -8.91
N PHE A 238 8.47 13.40 -8.09
CA PHE A 238 9.85 13.90 -8.16
C PHE A 238 10.83 12.75 -8.29
N ALA A 239 12.05 13.06 -8.70
CA ALA A 239 13.08 12.05 -8.92
C ALA A 239 14.38 12.42 -8.22
N PHE A 240 15.14 11.39 -7.84
CA PHE A 240 16.43 11.54 -7.22
C PHE A 240 17.45 10.52 -7.75
N THR A 241 18.72 10.89 -7.70
CA THR A 241 19.88 10.02 -7.89
C THR A 241 20.61 9.83 -6.56
N VAL A 242 21.61 8.96 -6.57
CA VAL A 242 22.55 8.83 -5.44
C VAL A 242 23.92 9.23 -5.95
N ASN A 243 24.49 10.27 -5.36
CA ASN A 243 25.78 10.80 -5.75
C ASN A 243 26.97 9.91 -5.29
N ALA A 244 28.20 10.31 -5.62
CA ALA A 244 29.41 9.57 -5.29
C ALA A 244 29.64 9.40 -3.77
N GLU A 245 29.07 10.28 -2.95
CA GLU A 245 29.16 10.20 -1.47
C GLU A 245 28.09 9.29 -0.87
N GLY A 246 27.24 8.69 -1.70
CA GLY A 246 26.14 7.85 -1.25
C GLY A 246 24.95 8.62 -0.69
N LEU A 247 24.79 9.90 -1.08
CA LEU A 247 23.69 10.75 -0.65
C LEU A 247 22.65 10.91 -1.77
N PRO A 248 21.35 10.83 -1.49
CA PRO A 248 20.32 11.13 -2.46
C PRO A 248 20.27 12.63 -2.76
N GLU A 249 20.17 12.97 -4.05
CA GLU A 249 20.06 14.34 -4.55
C GLU A 249 19.00 14.42 -5.67
N ILE A 250 18.36 15.60 -5.82
CA ILE A 250 17.30 15.80 -6.83
C ILE A 250 17.87 15.61 -8.24
N ALA A 251 17.23 14.76 -9.03
CA ALA A 251 17.51 14.57 -10.45
C ALA A 251 16.80 15.66 -11.28
N ARG A 252 17.33 16.89 -11.31
CA ARG A 252 16.67 18.07 -11.89
C ARG A 252 16.38 17.94 -13.39
N GLU A 253 17.21 17.23 -14.13
CA GLU A 253 17.06 17.05 -15.57
C GLU A 253 16.11 15.91 -15.93
N HIS A 254 15.67 15.14 -14.94
CA HIS A 254 14.77 14.02 -15.14
C HIS A 254 13.30 14.49 -15.05
N THR A 255 12.58 14.32 -16.15
CA THR A 255 11.12 14.49 -16.15
C THR A 255 10.48 13.17 -15.76
N CYS A 256 9.83 13.14 -14.59
CA CYS A 256 9.06 11.97 -14.20
C CYS A 256 7.99 11.70 -15.25
N GLU A 257 7.98 10.50 -15.81
CA GLU A 257 6.91 10.10 -16.72
C GLU A 257 5.58 10.25 -15.97
N GLN A 258 4.73 11.14 -16.47
CA GLN A 258 3.34 11.11 -16.09
C GLN A 258 2.86 9.73 -16.56
N GLN A 259 2.60 8.82 -15.65
CA GLN A 259 1.76 7.70 -16.01
C GLN A 259 0.48 8.35 -16.51
N SER A 260 0.32 8.33 -17.84
CA SER A 260 -0.98 8.61 -18.43
C SER A 260 -1.98 7.85 -17.55
N LYS A 261 -3.05 8.51 -17.10
CA LYS A 261 -4.16 7.93 -16.30
C LYS A 261 -4.87 6.77 -17.04
N ALA A 262 -4.21 6.14 -17.97
CA ALA A 262 -4.67 5.08 -18.84
C ALA A 262 -3.70 3.89 -18.87
N LYS A 263 -3.34 3.35 -17.71
CA LYS A 263 -3.58 1.95 -17.48
C LYS A 263 -4.64 1.93 -16.39
N SER A 264 -5.89 2.11 -16.82
CA SER A 264 -7.08 1.73 -16.08
C SER A 264 -6.69 0.46 -15.31
N ALA A 265 -6.90 0.44 -14.00
CA ALA A 265 -6.85 -0.79 -13.25
C ALA A 265 -7.47 -1.84 -14.18
N ARG A 266 -6.69 -2.83 -14.63
CA ARG A 266 -7.19 -3.77 -15.63
C ARG A 266 -8.37 -4.42 -14.97
N ILE A 267 -9.58 -3.93 -15.32
CA ILE A 267 -10.85 -4.44 -14.81
C ILE A 267 -10.72 -5.96 -14.80
N SER A 268 -10.90 -6.58 -13.65
CA SER A 268 -10.93 -8.02 -13.54
C SER A 268 -12.20 -8.51 -14.25
N TYR A 269 -12.19 -9.69 -14.79
CA TYR A 269 -13.43 -10.29 -15.33
C TYR A 269 -14.52 -10.44 -14.26
N LYS A 270 -14.18 -10.40 -12.98
CA LYS A 270 -15.12 -10.41 -11.85
C LYS A 270 -15.77 -9.05 -11.58
N ASP A 271 -15.19 -7.97 -12.10
CA ASP A 271 -15.68 -6.60 -11.94
C ASP A 271 -16.63 -6.19 -13.09
N LEU A 272 -16.77 -7.06 -14.12
CA LEU A 272 -17.73 -6.88 -15.19
C LEU A 272 -19.14 -7.14 -14.65
N THR A 273 -20.11 -6.33 -15.10
CA THR A 273 -21.51 -6.54 -14.75
C THR A 273 -22.06 -7.78 -15.46
N GLU A 274 -23.14 -8.35 -14.94
CA GLU A 274 -23.79 -9.48 -15.57
C GLU A 274 -24.29 -9.14 -16.99
N GLU A 275 -24.75 -7.88 -17.21
CA GLU A 275 -25.15 -7.38 -18.52
C GLU A 275 -23.99 -7.43 -19.52
N GLN A 276 -22.79 -6.98 -19.10
CA GLN A 276 -21.60 -7.05 -19.94
C GLN A 276 -21.19 -8.49 -20.27
N HIS A 277 -21.32 -9.41 -19.30
CA HIS A 277 -21.11 -10.84 -19.57
C HIS A 277 -22.13 -11.38 -20.56
N ARG A 278 -23.40 -11.05 -20.43
CA ARG A 278 -24.48 -11.49 -21.33
C ARG A 278 -24.30 -10.93 -22.73
N GLU A 279 -23.93 -9.67 -22.88
CA GLU A 279 -23.61 -9.04 -24.17
C GLU A 279 -22.49 -9.78 -24.91
N ALA A 280 -21.35 -10.02 -24.23
CA ALA A 280 -20.24 -10.76 -24.80
C ALA A 280 -20.60 -12.21 -25.12
N LEU A 281 -21.36 -12.88 -24.25
CA LEU A 281 -21.82 -14.26 -24.49
C LEU A 281 -22.79 -14.36 -25.68
N SER A 282 -23.69 -13.39 -25.82
CA SER A 282 -24.59 -13.34 -26.98
C SER A 282 -23.81 -13.17 -28.28
N ALA A 283 -22.74 -12.42 -28.29
CA ALA A 283 -21.84 -12.29 -29.43
C ALA A 283 -21.03 -13.58 -29.70
N ALA A 284 -20.50 -14.23 -28.66
CA ALA A 284 -19.71 -15.45 -28.80
C ALA A 284 -20.50 -16.66 -29.27
N PHE A 285 -21.75 -16.78 -28.83
CA PHE A 285 -22.63 -17.93 -29.11
C PHE A 285 -23.75 -17.64 -30.16
N LYS A 286 -23.51 -16.63 -31.01
CA LYS A 286 -24.50 -16.13 -31.98
C LYS A 286 -25.14 -17.18 -32.87
N GLU A 287 -24.43 -18.23 -33.26
CA GLU A 287 -24.84 -19.17 -34.27
C GLU A 287 -25.17 -20.58 -33.76
N ALA A 288 -24.54 -21.03 -32.67
CA ALA A 288 -24.76 -22.37 -32.09
C ALA A 288 -23.92 -22.61 -30.83
N PRO A 289 -24.16 -23.70 -30.11
CA PRO A 289 -23.24 -24.19 -29.08
C PRO A 289 -21.85 -24.45 -29.66
N ILE A 290 -20.82 -24.12 -28.88
CA ILE A 290 -19.44 -24.22 -29.34
C ILE A 290 -18.81 -25.52 -28.85
N LYS A 291 -18.34 -26.35 -29.82
CA LYS A 291 -17.65 -27.60 -29.51
C LYS A 291 -16.14 -27.41 -29.36
N GLY A 292 -15.58 -27.85 -28.26
CA GLY A 292 -14.13 -27.84 -27.99
C GLY A 292 -13.69 -26.65 -27.12
N TYR A 293 -12.82 -26.96 -26.16
CA TYR A 293 -12.35 -25.96 -25.18
C TYR A 293 -11.62 -24.77 -25.83
N GLU A 294 -10.75 -25.04 -26.79
CA GLU A 294 -10.00 -24.00 -27.47
C GLU A 294 -10.86 -23.08 -28.31
N ASN A 295 -11.86 -23.64 -28.98
CA ASN A 295 -12.81 -22.90 -29.81
C ASN A 295 -13.64 -21.93 -28.97
N VAL A 296 -14.12 -22.33 -27.78
CA VAL A 296 -14.87 -21.44 -26.91
C VAL A 296 -13.97 -20.35 -26.32
N VAL A 297 -12.71 -20.66 -25.98
CA VAL A 297 -11.77 -19.64 -25.51
C VAL A 297 -11.50 -18.59 -26.59
N GLN A 298 -11.33 -19.00 -27.85
CA GLN A 298 -11.11 -18.07 -28.96
C GLN A 298 -12.37 -17.22 -29.23
N ALA A 299 -13.56 -17.82 -29.23
CA ALA A 299 -14.82 -17.07 -29.38
C ALA A 299 -15.00 -16.03 -28.26
N LEU A 300 -14.72 -16.41 -27.01
CA LEU A 300 -14.78 -15.48 -25.89
C LEU A 300 -13.71 -14.39 -25.99
N MET A 301 -12.50 -14.69 -26.47
CA MET A 301 -11.47 -13.66 -26.69
C MET A 301 -11.96 -12.57 -27.63
N ALA A 302 -12.56 -12.95 -28.75
CA ALA A 302 -13.12 -12.02 -29.74
C ALA A 302 -14.29 -11.20 -29.16
N ALA A 303 -15.26 -11.87 -28.58
CA ALA A 303 -16.47 -11.23 -28.05
C ALA A 303 -16.18 -10.28 -26.87
N TYR A 304 -15.30 -10.65 -25.96
CA TYR A 304 -14.92 -9.77 -24.85
C TYR A 304 -14.02 -8.61 -25.31
N GLU A 305 -13.28 -8.73 -26.41
CA GLU A 305 -12.58 -7.61 -27.03
C GLU A 305 -13.56 -6.56 -27.60
N GLU A 306 -14.68 -6.99 -28.18
CA GLU A 306 -15.74 -6.10 -28.71
C GLU A 306 -16.35 -5.22 -27.61
N ILE A 307 -16.55 -5.72 -26.41
CA ILE A 307 -17.04 -4.94 -25.25
C ILE A 307 -15.93 -4.19 -24.51
N GLY A 308 -14.71 -4.09 -25.10
CA GLY A 308 -13.57 -3.38 -24.53
C GLY A 308 -12.75 -4.16 -23.48
N PHE A 309 -13.05 -5.44 -23.24
CA PHE A 309 -12.33 -6.29 -22.29
C PHE A 309 -11.29 -7.16 -23.01
N LYS A 310 -10.29 -6.57 -23.63
CA LYS A 310 -9.20 -7.29 -24.31
C LYS A 310 -8.25 -7.94 -23.31
N ARG A 311 -8.18 -9.28 -23.26
CA ARG A 311 -7.30 -10.06 -22.37
C ARG A 311 -6.67 -11.24 -23.12
N GLY A 312 -5.51 -11.67 -22.61
CA GLY A 312 -4.82 -12.84 -23.15
C GLY A 312 -5.50 -14.15 -22.77
N ARG A 313 -5.19 -15.21 -23.53
CA ARG A 313 -5.77 -16.56 -23.42
C ARG A 313 -5.89 -17.08 -21.98
N SER A 314 -4.85 -16.90 -21.14
CA SER A 314 -4.83 -17.40 -19.75
C SER A 314 -5.89 -16.75 -18.85
N ILE A 315 -6.22 -15.49 -19.09
CA ILE A 315 -7.26 -14.76 -18.35
C ILE A 315 -8.63 -15.18 -18.85
N ILE A 316 -8.82 -15.30 -20.17
CA ILE A 316 -10.09 -15.76 -20.76
C ILE A 316 -10.40 -17.22 -20.38
N ALA A 317 -9.38 -18.07 -20.25
CA ALA A 317 -9.56 -19.42 -19.72
C ALA A 317 -10.09 -19.44 -18.27
N LYS A 318 -9.61 -18.53 -17.40
CA LYS A 318 -10.14 -18.35 -16.04
C LYS A 318 -11.54 -17.74 -16.04
N LEU A 319 -11.79 -16.79 -16.93
CA LEU A 319 -13.11 -16.22 -17.14
C LEU A 319 -14.12 -17.31 -17.55
N LEU A 320 -13.77 -18.20 -18.49
CA LEU A 320 -14.65 -19.33 -18.86
C LEU A 320 -14.98 -20.20 -17.65
N GLN A 321 -14.01 -20.51 -16.80
CA GLN A 321 -14.27 -21.25 -15.55
C GLN A 321 -15.23 -20.51 -14.63
N TYR A 322 -15.07 -19.21 -14.48
CA TYR A 322 -15.94 -18.34 -13.69
C TYR A 322 -17.38 -18.30 -14.25
N LEU A 323 -17.52 -18.20 -15.57
CA LEU A 323 -18.83 -18.22 -16.25
C LEU A 323 -19.56 -19.57 -16.09
N VAL A 324 -18.81 -20.69 -16.03
CA VAL A 324 -19.37 -22.03 -15.87
C VAL A 324 -19.69 -22.36 -14.41
N ASN A 325 -18.75 -22.06 -13.49
CA ASN A 325 -18.84 -22.56 -12.12
C ASN A 325 -19.52 -21.58 -11.16
N ASP A 326 -19.23 -20.28 -11.31
CA ASP A 326 -19.67 -19.24 -10.37
C ASP A 326 -20.96 -18.57 -10.88
N LEU A 327 -20.95 -17.98 -12.07
CA LEU A 327 -22.10 -17.29 -12.63
C LEU A 327 -23.13 -18.22 -13.28
N LYS A 328 -22.72 -19.45 -13.64
CA LYS A 328 -23.58 -20.47 -14.30
C LYS A 328 -24.25 -19.97 -15.59
N LEU A 329 -23.66 -18.97 -16.24
CA LEU A 329 -24.14 -18.41 -17.51
C LEU A 329 -23.77 -19.29 -18.70
N VAL A 330 -22.76 -20.14 -18.57
CA VAL A 330 -22.32 -21.08 -19.60
C VAL A 330 -22.44 -22.49 -19.05
N ILE A 331 -23.15 -23.36 -19.77
CA ILE A 331 -23.34 -24.78 -19.43
C ILE A 331 -22.37 -25.61 -20.27
N LYS A 332 -21.60 -26.47 -19.60
CA LYS A 332 -20.73 -27.45 -20.27
C LYS A 332 -21.33 -28.84 -20.16
N LYS A 333 -21.61 -29.45 -21.31
CA LYS A 333 -21.98 -30.87 -21.41
C LYS A 333 -20.99 -31.58 -22.33
N ASP A 334 -20.26 -32.56 -21.81
CA ASP A 334 -19.14 -33.20 -22.49
C ASP A 334 -18.08 -32.21 -22.97
N LYS A 335 -17.87 -32.05 -24.27
CA LYS A 335 -16.95 -31.09 -24.89
C LYS A 335 -17.67 -29.94 -25.58
N ILE A 336 -18.98 -29.75 -25.30
CA ILE A 336 -19.79 -28.70 -25.91
C ILE A 336 -20.19 -27.70 -24.85
N PHE A 337 -20.12 -26.42 -25.21
CA PHE A 337 -20.47 -25.28 -24.35
C PHE A 337 -21.74 -24.64 -24.91
N PHE A 338 -22.67 -24.32 -24.02
CA PHE A 338 -23.97 -23.72 -24.33
C PHE A 338 -24.12 -22.42 -23.55
N TYR A 339 -24.72 -21.42 -24.17
CA TYR A 339 -25.18 -20.20 -23.51
C TYR A 339 -26.69 -20.12 -23.67
N ASP A 340 -27.44 -20.01 -22.56
CA ASP A 340 -28.89 -19.88 -22.58
C ASP A 340 -29.29 -18.42 -22.51
N MET A 341 -29.98 -17.94 -23.51
CA MET A 341 -30.42 -16.55 -23.62
C MET A 341 -31.70 -16.24 -22.84
N THR A 342 -32.31 -17.22 -22.16
CA THR A 342 -33.56 -16.98 -21.43
C THR A 342 -33.33 -16.10 -20.20
N PRO A 343 -34.03 -14.97 -20.03
CA PRO A 343 -33.98 -14.19 -18.83
C PRO A 343 -34.54 -14.98 -17.64
N MET A 344 -33.96 -14.78 -16.44
CA MET A 344 -34.37 -15.34 -15.15
C MET A 344 -35.77 -14.89 -14.66
N GLU A 345 -36.70 -14.57 -15.56
CA GLU A 345 -38.10 -14.20 -15.23
C GLU A 345 -39.10 -15.37 -15.24
N ALA A 346 -38.68 -16.59 -15.60
CA ALA A 346 -39.58 -17.73 -15.71
C ALA A 346 -39.82 -18.54 -14.41
N GLU A 347 -39.06 -18.29 -13.33
CA GLU A 347 -39.25 -19.02 -12.07
C GLU A 347 -40.20 -18.36 -11.05
N LEU A 348 -40.83 -17.23 -11.38
CA LEU A 348 -41.77 -16.56 -10.48
C LEU A 348 -43.27 -16.85 -10.80
N PHE A 349 -43.58 -17.67 -11.78
CA PHE A 349 -45.01 -17.97 -12.20
C PHE A 349 -45.36 -19.45 -12.36
N SER A 350 -44.71 -20.37 -11.64
CA SER A 350 -45.07 -21.78 -11.69
C SER A 350 -45.51 -22.40 -10.36
N ASP A 351 -46.06 -21.61 -9.43
CA ASP A 351 -46.75 -22.14 -8.27
C ASP A 351 -48.08 -21.42 -8.04
N ASN A 352 -49.04 -21.62 -8.94
CA ASN A 352 -50.46 -21.50 -8.67
C ASN A 352 -51.21 -22.06 -9.85
N ASP A 353 -51.45 -23.40 -9.84
CA ASP A 353 -52.60 -24.06 -10.40
C ASP A 353 -52.46 -25.55 -10.10
N ASN A 354 -52.98 -25.96 -8.96
CA ASN A 354 -53.58 -27.28 -8.73
C ASN A 354 -54.51 -27.19 -7.52
N GLU A 355 -55.75 -26.95 -7.80
CA GLU A 355 -56.84 -27.64 -7.12
C GLU A 355 -57.13 -28.94 -7.85
#